data_aad6f74fcf13213c28695a3982114f51
#
_entry.id   aad6f74fcf13213c28695a3982114f51
#
_cell.length_a   1.000
_cell.length_b   1.000
_cell.length_c   1.000
_cell.angle_alpha   90.00
_cell.angle_beta   90.00
_cell.angle_gamma   90.00
#
_symmetry.space_group_name_H-M   'P 1'
#
loop_
_entity.id
_entity.type
_entity.pdbx_description
1 polymer ?
#
loop_
_entity_poly.entity_id
_entity_poly.type
_entity_poly.pdbx_seq_one_letter_code
_entity_poly.pdbx_strand_id
1 'polypeptide(L)'
;PYREIVFEGVDAPYVSKFYDNTLSCYSYSKSLSLPGERIGYVAANPKCTDSELISVMCSQISRGIGHNCPPSIIQIAVSEVLGETADLSVYETNMNLIYKELMDLGFTCVKPGGTFYIFPKALEEDAVAFCQKALKYDLVLVPSDSFGCPGFFRMAYCDKDLE
;
A
#
# COMPACT_ATOMS: atom_id res chain seq x y z
N PRO A 1 5.28 -2.26 -1.10
CA PRO A 1 4.95 -1.24 -2.13
C PRO A 1 4.57 0.12 -1.56
N TYR A 2 4.34 0.24 -0.22
CA TYR A 2 3.96 1.51 0.44
C TYR A 2 5.06 2.08 1.34
N ARG A 3 6.23 1.49 1.32
CA ARG A 3 7.30 1.79 2.25
C ARG A 3 7.78 3.25 2.19
N GLU A 4 7.77 3.85 1.01
CA GLU A 4 8.16 5.24 0.76
C GLU A 4 7.03 6.24 1.04
N ILE A 5 5.78 5.76 1.18
CA ILE A 5 4.63 6.60 1.50
C ILE A 5 4.47 6.62 3.01
N VAL A 6 5.33 7.38 3.68
CA VAL A 6 5.35 7.57 5.13
C VAL A 6 5.32 9.06 5.46
N PHE A 7 4.68 9.42 6.56
CA PHE A 7 4.53 10.79 7.01
C PHE A 7 5.68 11.20 7.93
N GLU A 8 5.77 12.50 8.22
CA GLU A 8 6.85 13.06 9.01
C GLU A 8 7.06 12.32 10.34
N GLY A 9 8.30 11.97 10.65
CA GLY A 9 8.68 11.28 11.88
C GLY A 9 8.44 9.76 11.88
N VAL A 10 7.96 9.19 10.78
CA VAL A 10 7.72 7.74 10.66
C VAL A 10 8.84 7.07 9.86
N ASP A 11 9.43 6.01 10.40
CA ASP A 11 10.37 5.13 9.68
C ASP A 11 9.70 3.78 9.36
N ALA A 12 9.89 3.34 8.13
CA ALA A 12 9.45 2.03 7.65
C ALA A 12 10.69 1.17 7.28
N PRO A 13 11.34 0.51 8.24
CA PRO A 13 12.56 -0.22 8.01
C PRO A 13 12.33 -1.47 7.14
N TYR A 14 13.37 -1.90 6.43
CA TYR A 14 13.34 -3.19 5.73
C TYR A 14 13.40 -4.34 6.73
N VAL A 15 12.50 -5.31 6.60
CA VAL A 15 12.46 -6.53 7.43
C VAL A 15 13.77 -7.32 7.33
N SER A 16 14.42 -7.28 6.16
CA SER A 16 15.72 -7.92 5.92
C SER A 16 16.87 -7.39 6.81
N LYS A 17 16.69 -6.26 7.50
CA LYS A 17 17.65 -5.78 8.52
C LYS A 17 17.56 -6.56 9.84
N PHE A 18 16.43 -7.24 10.08
CA PHE A 18 16.12 -7.91 11.34
C PHE A 18 16.01 -9.43 11.22
N TYR A 19 15.80 -9.93 10.00
CA TYR A 19 15.61 -11.35 9.76
C TYR A 19 16.25 -11.77 8.44
N ASP A 20 17.18 -12.70 8.51
CA ASP A 20 17.99 -13.13 7.37
C ASP A 20 17.15 -13.88 6.32
N ASN A 21 16.21 -14.76 6.71
CA ASN A 21 15.36 -15.49 5.77
C ASN A 21 14.20 -14.59 5.27
N THR A 22 14.53 -13.54 4.54
CA THR A 22 13.58 -12.55 4.04
C THR A 22 13.61 -12.46 2.51
N LEU A 23 12.41 -12.47 1.92
CA LEU A 23 12.17 -12.09 0.53
C LEU A 23 11.38 -10.79 0.52
N SER A 24 11.93 -9.76 -0.12
CA SER A 24 11.28 -8.46 -0.27
C SER A 24 10.60 -8.39 -1.64
N CYS A 25 9.28 -8.30 -1.64
CA CYS A 25 8.48 -8.04 -2.83
C CYS A 25 8.13 -6.55 -2.88
N TYR A 26 8.51 -5.87 -3.95
CA TYR A 26 8.27 -4.46 -4.14
C TYR A 26 7.54 -4.17 -5.45
N SER A 27 6.76 -3.09 -5.47
CA SER A 27 6.06 -2.60 -6.65
C SER A 27 6.11 -1.08 -6.70
N TYR A 28 6.44 -0.52 -7.85
CA TYR A 28 6.42 0.91 -8.12
C TYR A 28 5.02 1.47 -8.41
N SER A 29 4.01 0.62 -8.40
CA SER A 29 2.61 1.00 -8.65
C SER A 29 2.10 2.13 -7.76
N LYS A 30 2.65 2.27 -6.54
CA LYS A 30 2.19 3.22 -5.54
C LYS A 30 3.15 4.40 -5.36
N SER A 31 4.42 4.13 -5.07
CA SER A 31 5.44 5.15 -4.83
C SER A 31 5.66 6.08 -6.03
N LEU A 32 5.62 5.56 -7.25
CA LEU A 32 5.79 6.34 -8.49
C LEU A 32 4.48 6.54 -9.27
N SER A 33 3.33 6.14 -8.73
CA SER A 33 2.02 6.22 -9.41
C SER A 33 2.00 5.54 -10.79
N LEU A 34 2.66 4.40 -10.93
CA LEU A 34 2.80 3.63 -12.17
C LEU A 34 2.08 2.26 -12.11
N PRO A 35 0.78 2.18 -11.73
CA PRO A 35 0.12 0.88 -11.58
C PRO A 35 -0.07 0.16 -12.93
N GLY A 36 -0.19 0.89 -14.04
CA GLY A 36 -0.39 0.35 -15.39
C GLY A 36 0.87 -0.28 -15.97
N GLU A 37 2.05 0.18 -15.56
CA GLU A 37 3.33 -0.24 -16.13
C GLU A 37 3.81 -1.62 -15.64
N ARG A 38 3.15 -2.18 -14.64
CA ARG A 38 3.37 -3.54 -14.12
C ARG A 38 4.83 -3.82 -13.76
N ILE A 39 5.48 -2.86 -13.07
CA ILE A 39 6.90 -2.94 -12.71
C ILE A 39 7.09 -3.07 -11.18
N GLY A 40 7.99 -3.95 -10.81
CA GLY A 40 8.39 -4.23 -9.43
C GLY A 40 9.52 -5.22 -9.42
N TYR A 41 9.91 -5.68 -8.22
CA TYR A 41 10.97 -6.67 -8.08
C TYR A 41 10.72 -7.60 -6.88
N VAL A 42 11.39 -8.73 -6.91
CA VAL A 42 11.60 -9.61 -5.75
C VAL A 42 13.10 -9.62 -5.45
N ALA A 43 13.46 -9.37 -4.21
CA ALA A 43 14.83 -9.42 -3.72
C ALA A 43 14.96 -10.43 -2.58
N ALA A 44 15.79 -11.43 -2.75
CA ALA A 44 16.18 -12.34 -1.67
C ALA A 44 17.29 -11.66 -0.85
N ASN A 45 17.19 -11.70 0.48
CA ASN A 45 18.31 -11.32 1.34
C ASN A 45 19.50 -12.24 1.03
N PRO A 46 20.73 -11.72 0.80
CA PRO A 46 21.89 -12.55 0.53
C PRO A 46 22.21 -13.59 1.61
N LYS A 47 21.77 -13.34 2.85
CA LYS A 47 21.89 -14.28 3.97
C LYS A 47 20.75 -15.28 4.08
N CYS A 48 19.72 -15.15 3.23
CA CYS A 48 18.63 -16.12 3.19
C CYS A 48 19.15 -17.50 2.74
N THR A 49 18.67 -18.55 3.37
CA THR A 49 18.94 -19.91 2.91
C THR A 49 18.50 -20.07 1.46
N ASP A 50 19.39 -20.60 0.62
CA ASP A 50 19.15 -20.83 -0.81
C ASP A 50 18.82 -19.54 -1.62
N SER A 51 19.33 -18.38 -1.20
CA SER A 51 18.99 -17.08 -1.84
C SER A 51 19.23 -17.04 -3.35
N GLU A 52 20.32 -17.64 -3.82
CA GLU A 52 20.64 -17.74 -5.25
C GLU A 52 19.64 -18.64 -5.99
N LEU A 53 19.33 -19.82 -5.43
CA LEU A 53 18.34 -20.73 -5.99
C LEU A 53 16.96 -20.05 -6.06
N ILE A 54 16.54 -19.37 -5.01
CA ILE A 54 15.28 -18.65 -4.95
C ILE A 54 15.21 -17.58 -6.05
N SER A 55 16.28 -16.81 -6.23
CA SER A 55 16.35 -15.76 -7.26
C SER A 55 16.22 -16.34 -8.67
N VAL A 56 16.90 -17.46 -8.95
CA VAL A 56 16.80 -18.18 -10.23
C VAL A 56 15.39 -18.73 -10.43
N MET A 57 14.80 -19.35 -9.41
CA MET A 57 13.46 -19.93 -9.48
C MET A 57 12.38 -18.85 -9.68
N CYS A 58 12.47 -17.70 -9.03
CA CYS A 58 11.57 -16.56 -9.27
C CYS A 58 11.59 -16.14 -10.75
N SER A 59 12.79 -16.05 -11.36
CA SER A 59 12.95 -15.74 -12.78
C SER A 59 12.33 -16.78 -13.69
N GLN A 60 12.54 -18.07 -13.40
CA GLN A 60 12.00 -19.17 -14.22
C GLN A 60 10.47 -19.25 -14.12
N ILE A 61 9.94 -19.11 -12.90
CA ILE A 61 8.48 -19.10 -12.67
C ILE A 61 7.83 -17.91 -13.39
N SER A 62 8.42 -16.73 -13.31
CA SER A 62 7.93 -15.54 -14.00
C SER A 62 7.77 -15.79 -15.51
N ARG A 63 8.75 -16.43 -16.13
CA ARG A 63 8.67 -16.85 -17.54
C ARG A 63 7.58 -17.90 -17.77
N GLY A 64 7.50 -18.90 -16.89
CA GLY A 64 6.56 -20.01 -17.00
C GLY A 64 5.10 -19.58 -16.94
N ILE A 65 4.77 -18.54 -16.16
CA ILE A 65 3.42 -17.97 -16.06
C ILE A 65 3.13 -16.89 -17.11
N GLY A 66 4.05 -16.66 -18.06
CA GLY A 66 3.87 -15.69 -19.14
C GLY A 66 4.11 -14.22 -18.75
N HIS A 67 4.66 -13.95 -17.57
CA HIS A 67 5.01 -12.62 -17.10
C HIS A 67 6.53 -12.43 -17.08
N ASN A 68 7.12 -12.37 -18.27
CA ASN A 68 8.58 -12.46 -18.44
C ASN A 68 9.33 -11.29 -17.79
N CYS A 69 9.06 -10.07 -18.23
CA CYS A 69 9.64 -8.84 -17.65
C CYS A 69 8.82 -7.61 -18.06
N PRO A 70 8.92 -6.49 -17.32
CA PRO A 70 8.39 -5.20 -17.78
C PRO A 70 9.08 -4.71 -19.06
N PRO A 71 8.47 -3.81 -19.84
CA PRO A 71 9.11 -3.17 -21.00
C PRO A 71 10.43 -2.48 -20.62
N SER A 72 11.46 -2.63 -21.46
CA SER A 72 12.80 -2.08 -21.15
C SER A 72 12.82 -0.56 -20.98
N ILE A 73 12.01 0.15 -21.75
CA ILE A 73 11.89 1.62 -21.63
C ILE A 73 11.40 2.04 -20.24
N ILE A 74 10.47 1.28 -19.65
CA ILE A 74 9.95 1.55 -18.31
C ILE A 74 10.99 1.22 -17.25
N GLN A 75 11.77 0.14 -17.44
CA GLN A 75 12.88 -0.18 -16.53
C GLN A 75 13.94 0.92 -16.51
N ILE A 76 14.30 1.47 -17.68
CA ILE A 76 15.24 2.59 -17.81
C ILE A 76 14.65 3.84 -17.14
N ALA A 77 13.41 4.20 -17.44
CA ALA A 77 12.77 5.37 -16.84
C ALA A 77 12.71 5.28 -15.31
N VAL A 78 12.35 4.12 -14.77
CA VAL A 78 12.31 3.93 -13.31
C VAL A 78 13.72 4.00 -12.69
N SER A 79 14.77 3.56 -13.40
CA SER A 79 16.14 3.64 -12.88
C SER A 79 16.63 5.09 -12.65
N GLU A 80 16.10 6.05 -13.42
CA GLU A 80 16.44 7.47 -13.30
C GLU A 80 15.75 8.17 -12.11
N VAL A 81 14.67 7.56 -11.58
CA VAL A 81 13.86 8.14 -10.51
C VAL A 81 13.81 7.26 -9.25
N LEU A 82 14.83 6.42 -9.07
CA LEU A 82 14.93 5.58 -7.87
C LEU A 82 15.06 6.45 -6.61
N GLY A 83 14.17 6.25 -5.65
CA GLY A 83 14.13 7.01 -4.41
C GLY A 83 13.21 8.23 -4.44
N GLU A 84 12.69 8.59 -5.61
CA GLU A 84 11.68 9.64 -5.72
C GLU A 84 10.29 9.11 -5.35
N THR A 85 9.42 10.03 -4.92
CA THR A 85 8.00 9.77 -4.64
C THR A 85 7.15 10.91 -5.18
N ALA A 86 5.83 10.70 -5.27
CA ALA A 86 4.88 11.79 -5.44
C ALA A 86 4.93 12.74 -4.22
N ASP A 87 4.35 13.92 -4.34
CA ASP A 87 4.18 14.84 -3.21
C ASP A 87 3.26 14.22 -2.15
N LEU A 88 3.84 13.84 -1.02
CA LEU A 88 3.12 13.18 0.08
C LEU A 88 2.37 14.17 0.98
N SER A 89 2.62 15.48 0.84
CA SER A 89 1.99 16.51 1.67
C SER A 89 0.48 16.54 1.51
N VAL A 90 0.00 16.26 0.29
CA VAL A 90 -1.44 16.12 0.00
C VAL A 90 -2.04 14.97 0.82
N TYR A 91 -1.39 13.79 0.81
CA TYR A 91 -1.87 12.63 1.55
C TYR A 91 -1.87 12.86 3.06
N GLU A 92 -0.82 13.50 3.58
CA GLU A 92 -0.72 13.80 5.02
C GLU A 92 -1.79 14.82 5.45
N THR A 93 -2.03 15.84 4.65
CA THR A 93 -3.08 16.85 4.89
C THR A 93 -4.46 16.19 4.92
N ASN A 94 -4.78 15.39 3.89
CA ASN A 94 -6.04 14.68 3.78
C ASN A 94 -6.24 13.69 4.94
N MET A 95 -5.19 12.95 5.29
CA MET A 95 -5.21 12.02 6.41
C MET A 95 -5.53 12.73 7.73
N ASN A 96 -4.88 13.86 8.00
CA ASN A 96 -5.09 14.60 9.22
C ASN A 96 -6.53 15.16 9.30
N LEU A 97 -7.08 15.66 8.19
CA LEU A 97 -8.45 16.15 8.10
C LEU A 97 -9.44 15.00 8.37
N ILE A 98 -9.36 13.92 7.59
CA ILE A 98 -10.28 12.78 7.72
C ILE A 98 -10.17 12.13 9.10
N TYR A 99 -8.96 11.96 9.62
CA TYR A 99 -8.77 11.38 10.96
C TYR A 99 -9.46 12.22 12.02
N LYS A 100 -9.27 13.57 11.99
CA LYS A 100 -9.92 14.47 12.93
C LYS A 100 -11.44 14.37 12.86
N GLU A 101 -12.00 14.45 11.65
CA GLU A 101 -13.46 14.37 11.45
C GLU A 101 -14.04 13.02 11.92
N LEU A 102 -13.36 11.93 11.64
CA LEU A 102 -13.79 10.61 12.13
C LEU A 102 -13.78 10.51 13.66
N MET A 103 -12.77 11.10 14.32
CA MET A 103 -12.73 11.14 15.79
C MET A 103 -13.85 12.00 16.36
N ASP A 104 -14.10 13.16 15.76
CA ASP A 104 -15.19 14.08 16.18
C ASP A 104 -16.58 13.44 15.99
N LEU A 105 -16.74 12.59 14.99
CA LEU A 105 -17.95 11.78 14.74
C LEU A 105 -18.07 10.52 15.61
N GLY A 106 -17.10 10.24 16.48
CA GLY A 106 -17.13 9.12 17.42
C GLY A 106 -16.62 7.77 16.86
N PHE A 107 -15.96 7.76 15.70
CA PHE A 107 -15.31 6.55 15.20
C PHE A 107 -14.05 6.21 16.03
N THR A 108 -13.69 4.93 16.02
CA THR A 108 -12.42 4.46 16.58
C THR A 108 -11.49 4.08 15.43
N CYS A 109 -10.30 4.67 15.40
CA CYS A 109 -9.32 4.44 14.36
C CYS A 109 -7.89 4.64 14.88
N VAL A 110 -6.97 3.83 14.39
CA VAL A 110 -5.54 4.12 14.57
C VAL A 110 -5.15 5.20 13.57
N LYS A 111 -4.44 6.24 14.04
CA LYS A 111 -3.94 7.29 13.15
C LYS A 111 -2.89 6.71 12.21
N PRO A 112 -3.08 6.79 10.87
CA PRO A 112 -2.09 6.30 9.92
C PRO A 112 -0.77 7.06 10.00
N GLY A 113 0.35 6.33 9.98
CA GLY A 113 1.69 6.92 9.85
C GLY A 113 2.19 6.96 8.40
N GLY A 114 1.36 6.59 7.44
CA GLY A 114 1.70 6.54 6.03
C GLY A 114 0.61 5.89 5.20
N THR A 115 0.92 5.52 3.97
CA THR A 115 0.00 5.04 2.94
C THR A 115 -1.00 6.12 2.49
N PHE A 116 -2.12 5.74 1.89
CA PHE A 116 -3.25 6.61 1.57
C PHE A 116 -4.58 5.94 1.95
N TYR A 117 -4.53 5.10 2.99
CA TYR A 117 -5.70 4.42 3.54
C TYR A 117 -5.83 4.69 5.03
N ILE A 118 -7.08 4.85 5.47
CA ILE A 118 -7.46 4.84 6.87
C ILE A 118 -8.43 3.70 7.14
N PHE A 119 -8.41 3.14 8.35
CA PHE A 119 -9.06 1.88 8.69
C PHE A 119 -9.90 1.99 9.96
N PRO A 120 -11.02 2.73 9.93
CA PRO A 120 -11.88 2.93 11.09
C PRO A 120 -12.71 1.70 11.42
N LYS A 121 -13.07 1.55 12.69
CA LYS A 121 -14.11 0.64 13.13
C LYS A 121 -15.47 1.21 12.71
N ALA A 122 -16.34 0.39 12.12
CA ALA A 122 -17.70 0.79 11.80
C ALA A 122 -18.50 1.11 13.08
N LEU A 123 -19.45 2.04 12.99
CA LEU A 123 -20.35 2.36 14.11
C LEU A 123 -21.41 1.27 14.35
N GLU A 124 -21.51 0.32 13.47
CA GLU A 124 -22.37 -0.87 13.55
C GLU A 124 -21.50 -2.13 13.57
N GLU A 125 -22.02 -3.20 14.15
CA GLU A 125 -21.28 -4.47 14.25
C GLU A 125 -21.03 -5.09 12.86
N ASP A 126 -22.01 -4.96 11.96
CA ASP A 126 -21.91 -5.41 10.57
C ASP A 126 -21.34 -4.29 9.67
N ALA A 127 -20.03 -4.34 9.41
CA ALA A 127 -19.36 -3.37 8.56
C ALA A 127 -19.80 -3.44 7.09
N VAL A 128 -20.25 -4.60 6.60
CA VAL A 128 -20.77 -4.75 5.24
C VAL A 128 -22.07 -3.97 5.09
N ALA A 129 -23.00 -4.17 6.03
CA ALA A 129 -24.26 -3.43 6.05
C ALA A 129 -24.03 -1.93 6.22
N PHE A 130 -23.07 -1.52 7.08
CA PHE A 130 -22.66 -0.13 7.25
C PHE A 130 -22.17 0.49 5.92
N CYS A 131 -21.25 -0.18 5.22
CA CYS A 131 -20.73 0.28 3.92
C CYS A 131 -21.84 0.37 2.85
N GLN A 132 -22.79 -0.57 2.84
CA GLN A 132 -23.94 -0.50 1.93
C GLN A 132 -24.86 0.69 2.23
N LYS A 133 -25.02 1.08 3.50
CA LYS A 133 -25.76 2.30 3.85
C LYS A 133 -25.03 3.55 3.38
N ALA A 134 -23.69 3.59 3.48
CA ALA A 134 -22.87 4.71 3.02
C ALA A 134 -23.05 4.96 1.50
N LEU A 135 -23.22 3.93 0.69
CA LEU A 135 -23.48 4.07 -0.75
C LEU A 135 -24.73 4.91 -1.08
N LYS A 136 -25.70 4.98 -0.18
CA LYS A 136 -26.90 5.83 -0.37
C LYS A 136 -26.59 7.33 -0.32
N TYR A 137 -25.40 7.67 0.14
CA TYR A 137 -24.87 9.02 0.24
C TYR A 137 -23.66 9.22 -0.68
N ASP A 138 -23.55 8.41 -1.74
CA ASP A 138 -22.44 8.41 -2.71
C ASP A 138 -21.06 8.18 -2.10
N LEU A 139 -21.00 7.63 -0.87
CA LEU A 139 -19.75 7.32 -0.17
C LEU A 139 -19.39 5.85 -0.34
N VAL A 140 -18.30 5.59 -1.09
CA VAL A 140 -17.80 4.24 -1.38
C VAL A 140 -16.77 3.83 -0.33
N LEU A 141 -17.16 2.91 0.55
CA LEU A 141 -16.29 2.33 1.58
C LEU A 141 -16.06 0.84 1.28
N VAL A 142 -14.89 0.33 1.68
CA VAL A 142 -14.57 -1.09 1.49
C VAL A 142 -14.63 -1.82 2.83
N PRO A 143 -15.59 -2.74 3.04
CA PRO A 143 -15.65 -3.52 4.27
C PRO A 143 -14.41 -4.41 4.39
N SER A 144 -13.89 -4.56 5.62
CA SER A 144 -12.60 -5.19 5.84
C SER A 144 -12.65 -6.67 6.20
N ASP A 145 -13.79 -7.30 6.02
CA ASP A 145 -13.95 -8.76 6.19
C ASP A 145 -12.98 -9.54 5.31
N SER A 146 -12.82 -9.12 4.05
CA SER A 146 -11.84 -9.72 3.10
C SER A 146 -10.37 -9.49 3.50
N PHE A 147 -10.10 -8.57 4.43
CA PHE A 147 -8.76 -8.33 4.98
C PHE A 147 -8.55 -9.04 6.33
N GLY A 148 -9.48 -9.90 6.75
CA GLY A 148 -9.41 -10.62 8.03
C GLY A 148 -9.67 -9.73 9.26
N CYS A 149 -10.32 -8.59 9.08
CA CYS A 149 -10.61 -7.62 10.15
C CYS A 149 -12.10 -7.22 10.15
N PRO A 150 -13.03 -8.14 10.49
CA PRO A 150 -14.46 -7.86 10.49
C PRO A 150 -14.83 -6.71 11.45
N GLY A 151 -15.87 -5.97 11.10
CA GLY A 151 -16.32 -4.81 11.89
C GLY A 151 -15.58 -3.51 11.60
N PHE A 152 -14.64 -3.51 10.64
CA PHE A 152 -13.91 -2.32 10.19
C PHE A 152 -14.20 -2.05 8.71
N PHE A 153 -13.82 -0.86 8.24
CA PHE A 153 -13.83 -0.53 6.81
C PHE A 153 -12.58 0.25 6.41
N ARG A 154 -12.28 0.20 5.14
CA ARG A 154 -11.17 0.97 4.55
C ARG A 154 -11.71 2.14 3.74
N MET A 155 -11.13 3.30 3.95
CA MET A 155 -11.34 4.51 3.15
C MET A 155 -10.00 4.95 2.55
N ALA A 156 -9.98 5.38 1.29
CA ALA A 156 -8.84 6.02 0.65
C ALA A 156 -8.95 7.54 0.76
N TYR A 157 -7.80 8.22 0.90
CA TYR A 157 -7.70 9.68 0.96
C TYR A 157 -6.65 10.23 -0.02
N CYS A 158 -6.49 9.55 -1.16
CA CYS A 158 -5.48 9.91 -2.16
C CYS A 158 -5.95 10.92 -3.21
N ASP A 159 -7.16 11.46 -3.07
CA ASP A 159 -7.68 12.47 -4.00
C ASP A 159 -7.07 13.84 -3.67
N LYS A 160 -6.89 14.68 -4.72
CA LYS A 160 -6.44 16.06 -4.56
C LYS A 160 -7.57 17.01 -4.17
N ASP A 161 -8.79 16.68 -4.57
CA ASP A 161 -9.97 17.50 -4.39
C ASP A 161 -10.90 16.86 -3.33
N LEU A 162 -10.50 16.96 -2.06
CA LEU A 162 -11.39 16.66 -0.93
C LEU A 162 -12.21 17.90 -0.57
N GLU A 163 -12.96 18.45 -1.54
CA GLU A 163 -14.00 19.42 -1.27
C GLU A 163 -15.34 18.76 -0.95
#